data_7e363f0ff68236beef25668012ee4c41
#
_entry.id   7e363f0ff68236beef25668012ee4c41
#
_cell.length_a   1.000
_cell.length_b   1.000
_cell.length_c   1.000
_cell.angle_alpha   90.00
_cell.angle_beta   90.00
_cell.angle_gamma   90.00
#
_symmetry.space_group_name_H-M   'P 1'
#
loop_
_entity.id
_entity.type
_entity.pdbx_description
1 polymer ?
#
loop_
_entity_poly.entity_id
_entity_poly.type
_entity_poly.pdbx_seq_one_letter_code
_entity_poly.pdbx_strand_id
1 'polypeptide(L)'
;MTEDQPVSKVLVLDDSRVHADAIKRFCDAHNLVGLTVRRSRLLKVLRSNIDLGAILLAEDYGGSPVESAIIATQIDALRPELPIILRRESLASRDGLPDALARVACAAYVADDMTPLARAIDEYLFSRDYPNALVRGISEITEARIDSLFPGMTLEHDTPCIVRDQIIFGEVFSLIALESAWCRGYMLLQTSEQPLLDMLGGTRDDGRAPDFRDVNSVLGELTNLVWGAFKNRYLGDAEALARHPVQVPLVVNHKQKFISFGGDCPQLCFKYRMTDPASGRSVRLDQRFVFSLSWSPEDFRESVQDVGPMVEAGELELF
;
A
#
# COMPACT_ATOMS: atom_id res chain seq x y z
N MET A 1 20.49 -9.69 -8.02
CA MET A 1 19.04 -9.38 -7.98
C MET A 1 18.81 -8.83 -6.59
N THR A 2 18.60 -7.54 -6.47
CA THR A 2 18.24 -6.90 -5.20
C THR A 2 16.84 -7.38 -4.84
N GLU A 3 16.68 -8.01 -3.68
CA GLU A 3 15.39 -8.36 -3.13
C GLU A 3 14.57 -7.08 -3.03
N ASP A 4 13.41 -7.02 -3.70
CA ASP A 4 12.48 -5.90 -3.62
C ASP A 4 11.91 -5.84 -2.21
N GLN A 5 12.50 -4.99 -1.36
CA GLN A 5 11.95 -4.69 -0.05
C GLN A 5 10.80 -3.68 -0.19
N PRO A 6 9.74 -3.79 0.60
CA PRO A 6 8.66 -2.80 0.57
C PRO A 6 9.21 -1.40 0.85
N VAL A 7 8.71 -0.41 0.11
CA VAL A 7 9.12 0.99 0.23
C VAL A 7 7.99 1.77 0.87
N SER A 8 8.31 2.57 1.89
CA SER A 8 7.36 3.50 2.50
C SER A 8 7.62 4.94 2.05
N LYS A 9 6.56 5.72 1.89
CA LYS A 9 6.64 7.14 1.54
C LYS A 9 6.55 7.98 2.80
N VAL A 10 7.50 8.86 3.00
CA VAL A 10 7.53 9.79 4.13
C VAL A 10 7.46 11.23 3.64
N LEU A 11 6.65 12.06 4.29
CA LEU A 11 6.58 13.48 3.99
C LEU A 11 7.59 14.23 4.87
N VAL A 12 8.56 14.87 4.24
CA VAL A 12 9.62 15.62 4.91
C VAL A 12 9.22 17.09 4.96
N LEU A 13 9.02 17.59 6.16
CA LEU A 13 8.67 18.97 6.49
C LEU A 13 9.84 19.61 7.25
N ASP A 14 10.85 20.00 6.50
CA ASP A 14 12.08 20.61 7.00
C ASP A 14 12.51 21.72 6.04
N ASP A 15 12.66 22.94 6.58
CA ASP A 15 13.08 24.10 5.80
C ASP A 15 14.61 24.24 5.77
N SER A 16 15.34 23.40 6.53
CA SER A 16 16.80 23.44 6.61
C SER A 16 17.46 22.75 5.44
N ARG A 17 18.18 23.52 4.62
CA ARG A 17 19.00 22.95 3.54
C ARG A 17 20.20 22.16 4.07
N VAL A 18 20.65 22.43 5.28
CA VAL A 18 21.81 21.76 5.87
C VAL A 18 21.48 20.28 6.16
N HIS A 19 20.26 20.00 6.57
CA HIS A 19 19.83 18.65 6.93
C HIS A 19 19.21 17.87 5.76
N ALA A 20 18.84 18.56 4.68
CA ALA A 20 18.16 17.95 3.54
C ALA A 20 18.95 16.77 2.93
N ASP A 21 20.29 16.93 2.75
CA ASP A 21 21.14 15.88 2.19
C ASP A 21 21.31 14.69 3.14
N ALA A 22 21.33 14.93 4.45
CA ALA A 22 21.42 13.87 5.46
C ALA A 22 20.12 13.05 5.51
N ILE A 23 18.97 13.72 5.50
CA ILE A 23 17.65 13.08 5.48
C ILE A 23 17.46 12.30 4.18
N LYS A 24 17.86 12.87 3.04
CA LYS A 24 17.79 12.18 1.75
C LYS A 24 18.60 10.90 1.75
N ARG A 25 19.87 10.95 2.14
CA ARG A 25 20.74 9.76 2.21
C ARG A 25 20.18 8.71 3.17
N PHE A 26 19.59 9.16 4.28
CA PHE A 26 18.91 8.25 5.20
C PHE A 26 17.72 7.55 4.54
N CYS A 27 16.85 8.30 3.85
CA CYS A 27 15.71 7.73 3.13
C CYS A 27 16.17 6.71 2.08
N ASP A 28 17.16 7.08 1.26
CA ASP A 28 17.73 6.20 0.22
C ASP A 28 18.33 4.90 0.80
N ALA A 29 18.88 4.96 2.02
CA ALA A 29 19.49 3.79 2.68
C ALA A 29 18.47 2.89 3.41
N HIS A 30 17.26 3.39 3.68
CA HIS A 30 16.27 2.70 4.52
C HIS A 30 14.94 2.41 3.81
N ASN A 31 14.96 2.24 2.48
CA ASN A 31 13.76 1.94 1.68
C ASN A 31 12.63 2.96 1.88
N LEU A 32 12.97 4.24 1.99
CA LEU A 32 12.03 5.33 2.12
C LEU A 32 12.04 6.21 0.87
N VAL A 33 10.86 6.65 0.44
CA VAL A 33 10.71 7.70 -0.56
C VAL A 33 10.39 9.00 0.17
N GLY A 34 11.37 9.88 0.30
CA GLY A 34 11.20 11.21 0.87
C GLY A 34 10.42 12.12 -0.11
N LEU A 35 9.29 12.64 0.36
CA LEU A 35 8.48 13.62 -0.37
C LEU A 35 8.55 14.96 0.33
N THR A 36 8.61 16.04 -0.42
CA THR A 36 8.53 17.41 0.10
C THR A 36 7.32 18.14 -0.46
N VAL A 37 6.81 19.11 0.27
CA VAL A 37 5.64 19.87 -0.15
C VAL A 37 5.80 21.36 0.22
N ARG A 38 5.31 22.25 -0.63
CA ARG A 38 5.20 23.66 -0.26
C ARG A 38 4.18 23.82 0.87
N ARG A 39 4.50 24.57 1.91
CA ARG A 39 3.64 24.81 3.08
C ARG A 39 2.19 25.18 2.69
N SER A 40 2.01 26.02 1.69
CA SER A 40 0.66 26.41 1.21
C SER A 40 -0.16 25.27 0.61
N ARG A 41 0.46 24.13 0.27
CA ARG A 41 -0.20 22.96 -0.29
C ARG A 41 -0.28 21.77 0.67
N LEU A 42 0.31 21.89 1.85
CA LEU A 42 0.43 20.80 2.82
C LEU A 42 -0.92 20.15 3.11
N LEU A 43 -1.91 20.93 3.54
CA LEU A 43 -3.23 20.40 3.87
C LEU A 43 -3.94 19.73 2.69
N LYS A 44 -3.72 20.26 1.47
CA LYS A 44 -4.26 19.65 0.25
C LYS A 44 -3.60 18.31 -0.04
N VAL A 45 -2.27 18.22 0.12
CA VAL A 45 -1.51 16.98 -0.07
C VAL A 45 -1.91 15.94 0.96
N LEU A 46 -2.02 16.30 2.23
CA LEU A 46 -2.45 15.39 3.29
C LEU A 46 -3.84 14.81 3.04
N ARG A 47 -4.76 15.59 2.49
CA ARG A 47 -6.11 15.12 2.14
C ARG A 47 -6.15 14.25 0.89
N SER A 48 -5.21 14.40 -0.02
CA SER A 48 -5.19 13.69 -1.30
C SER A 48 -4.16 12.54 -1.37
N ASN A 49 -3.13 12.58 -0.54
CA ASN A 49 -2.06 11.59 -0.57
C ASN A 49 -2.32 10.50 0.46
N ILE A 50 -2.81 9.38 -0.01
CA ILE A 50 -3.19 8.22 0.80
C ILE A 50 -2.02 7.27 1.09
N ASP A 51 -0.87 7.49 0.45
CA ASP A 51 0.25 6.54 0.48
C ASP A 51 1.36 6.93 1.46
N LEU A 52 1.11 7.89 2.34
CA LEU A 52 2.10 8.29 3.35
C LEU A 52 2.17 7.26 4.47
N GLY A 53 3.40 6.90 4.85
CA GLY A 53 3.67 6.05 6.00
C GLY A 53 4.05 6.85 7.25
N ALA A 54 4.65 8.04 7.11
CA ALA A 54 5.02 8.92 8.23
C ALA A 54 5.28 10.36 7.80
N ILE A 55 5.43 11.22 8.82
CA ILE A 55 5.85 12.61 8.69
C ILE A 55 7.20 12.79 9.42
N LEU A 56 8.20 13.26 8.69
CA LEU A 56 9.44 13.76 9.31
C LEU A 56 9.32 15.28 9.43
N LEU A 57 9.18 15.80 10.65
CA LEU A 57 8.89 17.20 10.92
C LEU A 57 10.06 17.85 11.66
N ALA A 58 10.55 18.98 11.18
CA ALA A 58 11.53 19.77 11.93
C ALA A 58 10.85 20.51 13.11
N GLU A 59 11.52 20.55 14.27
CA GLU A 59 11.04 21.25 15.47
C GLU A 59 10.74 22.74 15.21
N ASP A 60 11.45 23.33 14.28
CA ASP A 60 11.35 24.75 13.88
C ASP A 60 10.70 24.96 12.50
N TYR A 61 10.03 23.96 11.96
CA TYR A 61 9.37 24.05 10.64
C TYR A 61 8.39 25.22 10.59
N GLY A 62 8.53 26.04 9.54
CA GLY A 62 7.77 27.27 9.39
C GLY A 62 8.38 28.48 10.12
N GLY A 63 9.61 28.32 10.63
CA GLY A 63 10.41 29.40 11.21
C GLY A 63 10.38 29.47 12.75
N SER A 64 9.61 28.62 13.42
CA SER A 64 9.61 28.55 14.89
C SER A 64 8.99 27.27 15.45
N PRO A 65 9.35 26.86 16.68
CA PRO A 65 8.71 25.72 17.34
C PRO A 65 7.19 25.88 17.55
N VAL A 66 6.71 27.12 17.66
CA VAL A 66 5.27 27.40 17.81
C VAL A 66 4.53 27.10 16.49
N GLU A 67 5.09 27.52 15.37
CA GLU A 67 4.52 27.25 14.05
C GLU A 67 4.56 25.75 13.74
N SER A 68 5.66 25.08 14.07
CA SER A 68 5.78 23.63 13.92
C SER A 68 4.73 22.89 14.76
N ALA A 69 4.49 23.33 16.01
CA ALA A 69 3.46 22.75 16.88
C ALA A 69 2.04 22.92 16.30
N ILE A 70 1.73 24.08 15.73
CA ILE A 70 0.44 24.33 15.07
C ILE A 70 0.26 23.37 13.88
N ILE A 71 1.29 23.25 13.04
CA ILE A 71 1.27 22.37 11.88
C ILE A 71 1.14 20.90 12.30
N ALA A 72 1.91 20.46 13.30
CA ALA A 72 1.83 19.11 13.83
C ALA A 72 0.42 18.77 14.34
N THR A 73 -0.21 19.69 15.07
CA THR A 73 -1.58 19.53 15.56
C THR A 73 -2.60 19.47 14.40
N GLN A 74 -2.39 20.25 13.34
CA GLN A 74 -3.24 20.18 12.14
C GLN A 74 -3.08 18.88 11.38
N ILE A 75 -1.86 18.35 11.30
CA ILE A 75 -1.58 17.03 10.69
C ILE A 75 -2.28 15.94 11.49
N ASP A 76 -2.08 15.92 12.80
CA ASP A 76 -2.70 14.96 13.71
C ASP A 76 -4.24 14.98 13.63
N ALA A 77 -4.83 16.16 13.59
CA ALA A 77 -6.28 16.31 13.42
C ALA A 77 -6.83 15.81 12.07
N LEU A 78 -6.01 15.85 10.99
CA LEU A 78 -6.39 15.39 9.65
C LEU A 78 -6.06 13.91 9.40
N ARG A 79 -4.94 13.46 9.93
CA ARG A 79 -4.33 12.16 9.68
C ARG A 79 -3.72 11.61 10.98
N PRO A 80 -4.56 11.31 11.99
CA PRO A 80 -4.09 10.89 13.33
C PRO A 80 -3.32 9.56 13.29
N GLU A 81 -3.47 8.79 12.24
CA GLU A 81 -2.78 7.51 12.02
C GLU A 81 -1.34 7.67 11.55
N LEU A 82 -0.93 8.86 11.05
CA LEU A 82 0.44 9.08 10.58
C LEU A 82 1.38 9.36 11.75
N PRO A 83 2.40 8.52 11.98
CA PRO A 83 3.41 8.82 12.98
C PRO A 83 4.17 10.10 12.60
N ILE A 84 4.28 11.03 13.53
CA ILE A 84 5.06 12.25 13.39
C ILE A 84 6.39 12.06 14.15
N ILE A 85 7.49 12.00 13.40
CA ILE A 85 8.85 11.86 13.93
C ILE A 85 9.53 13.22 13.85
N LEU A 86 9.92 13.75 14.99
CA LEU A 86 10.41 15.12 15.10
C LEU A 86 11.93 15.21 14.96
N ARG A 87 12.42 16.02 13.99
CA ARG A 87 13.83 16.41 13.97
C ARG A 87 14.06 17.54 14.98
N ARG A 88 15.00 17.34 15.87
CA ARG A 88 15.44 18.35 16.85
C ARG A 88 16.88 18.78 16.61
N GLU A 89 17.25 19.93 17.13
CA GLU A 89 18.61 20.46 16.96
C GLU A 89 19.63 19.82 17.91
N SER A 90 19.23 19.46 19.14
CA SER A 90 20.18 19.10 20.18
C SER A 90 19.90 17.82 20.95
N LEU A 91 18.68 17.30 20.92
CA LEU A 91 18.29 16.18 21.78
C LEU A 91 17.36 15.20 21.05
N ALA A 92 17.80 13.97 20.86
CA ALA A 92 17.01 12.90 20.23
C ALA A 92 15.98 12.29 21.21
N SER A 93 15.22 13.13 21.91
CA SER A 93 14.20 12.75 22.88
C SER A 93 13.02 13.71 22.80
N ARG A 94 11.85 13.26 23.24
CA ARG A 94 10.65 14.12 23.36
C ARG A 94 10.68 15.00 24.62
N ASP A 95 11.67 14.82 25.47
CA ASP A 95 11.78 15.60 26.73
C ASP A 95 12.00 17.09 26.45
N GLY A 96 11.30 17.92 27.18
CA GLY A 96 11.39 19.38 27.05
C GLY A 96 10.73 19.95 25.79
N LEU A 97 9.97 19.14 25.03
CA LEU A 97 9.13 19.67 23.97
C LEU A 97 7.94 20.44 24.51
N PRO A 98 7.45 21.48 23.78
CA PRO A 98 6.14 22.05 24.07
C PRO A 98 5.05 20.96 24.11
N ASP A 99 4.10 21.08 25.03
CA ASP A 99 3.04 20.08 25.27
C ASP A 99 2.31 19.67 24.01
N ALA A 100 2.08 20.59 23.08
CA ALA A 100 1.42 20.34 21.81
C ALA A 100 2.24 19.38 20.91
N LEU A 101 3.56 19.58 20.82
CA LEU A 101 4.45 18.70 20.07
C LEU A 101 4.67 17.36 20.78
N ALA A 102 4.87 17.40 22.11
CA ALA A 102 5.06 16.19 22.90
C ALA A 102 3.89 15.21 22.80
N ARG A 103 2.68 15.74 22.61
CA ARG A 103 1.45 14.94 22.49
C ARG A 103 1.33 14.22 21.16
N VAL A 104 1.75 14.85 20.05
CA VAL A 104 1.52 14.34 18.70
C VAL A 104 2.75 13.66 18.10
N ALA A 105 3.96 13.99 18.55
CA ALA A 105 5.18 13.35 18.08
C ALA A 105 5.37 11.97 18.74
N CYS A 106 5.54 10.92 17.95
CA CYS A 106 5.79 9.56 18.44
C CYS A 106 7.26 9.34 18.80
N ALA A 107 8.20 9.98 18.09
CA ALA A 107 9.64 9.88 18.30
C ALA A 107 10.35 11.19 17.95
N ALA A 108 11.63 11.30 18.34
CA ALA A 108 12.49 12.42 17.98
C ALA A 108 13.90 11.94 17.63
N TYR A 109 14.59 12.69 16.74
CA TYR A 109 15.97 12.43 16.33
C TYR A 109 16.72 13.74 16.11
N VAL A 110 18.04 13.66 16.00
CA VAL A 110 18.91 14.75 15.57
C VAL A 110 19.60 14.40 14.26
N ALA A 111 19.90 15.40 13.43
CA ALA A 111 20.47 15.16 12.10
C ALA A 111 21.90 14.56 12.14
N ASP A 112 22.63 14.76 13.24
CA ASP A 112 23.98 14.23 13.43
C ASP A 112 23.99 12.75 13.90
N ASP A 113 22.86 12.24 14.41
CA ASP A 113 22.68 10.85 14.79
C ASP A 113 21.31 10.35 14.29
N MET A 114 21.34 9.61 13.19
CA MET A 114 20.14 9.04 12.56
C MET A 114 19.70 7.70 13.20
N THR A 115 20.43 7.19 14.20
CA THR A 115 20.09 5.90 14.87
C THR A 115 18.70 5.93 15.51
N PRO A 116 18.27 7.00 16.23
CA PRO A 116 16.93 7.10 16.77
C PRO A 116 15.85 7.14 15.67
N LEU A 117 16.14 7.78 14.52
CA LEU A 117 15.24 7.78 13.38
C LEU A 117 15.10 6.37 12.79
N ALA A 118 16.20 5.63 12.61
CA ALA A 118 16.14 4.25 12.11
C ALA A 118 15.26 3.37 13.02
N ARG A 119 15.42 3.47 14.34
CA ARG A 119 14.58 2.74 15.30
C ARG A 119 13.10 3.13 15.19
N ALA A 120 12.81 4.42 15.04
CA ALA A 120 11.44 4.89 14.89
C ALA A 120 10.83 4.39 13.56
N ILE A 121 11.60 4.39 12.46
CA ILE A 121 11.16 3.83 11.18
C ILE A 121 10.85 2.34 11.32
N ASP A 122 11.76 1.56 11.94
CA ASP A 122 11.55 0.13 12.16
C ASP A 122 10.33 -0.14 13.07
N GLU A 123 10.11 0.70 14.08
CA GLU A 123 8.99 0.54 15.00
C GLU A 123 7.65 0.93 14.40
N TYR A 124 7.60 2.05 13.68
CA TYR A 124 6.33 2.64 13.24
C TYR A 124 5.99 2.38 11.77
N LEU A 125 6.97 2.15 10.90
CA LEU A 125 6.72 1.98 9.46
C LEU A 125 6.92 0.55 9.01
N PHE A 126 8.07 -0.03 9.34
CA PHE A 126 8.43 -1.37 8.89
C PHE A 126 8.18 -2.42 9.97
N SER A 127 7.33 -2.11 10.98
CA SER A 127 7.10 -3.03 12.08
C SER A 127 6.85 -4.45 11.57
N ARG A 128 7.94 -5.12 11.29
CA ARG A 128 8.20 -6.56 11.26
C ARG A 128 7.81 -7.38 10.06
N ASP A 129 7.16 -6.88 8.89
CA ASP A 129 6.29 -7.98 8.80
C ASP A 129 5.67 -8.32 7.47
N TYR A 130 6.20 -7.77 6.41
CA TYR A 130 5.89 -8.32 5.09
C TYR A 130 7.14 -9.02 4.54
N PRO A 131 7.26 -10.36 4.70
CA PRO A 131 8.38 -11.10 4.15
C PRO A 131 8.57 -10.78 2.67
N ASN A 132 9.82 -10.55 2.24
CA ASN A 132 10.12 -10.23 0.84
C ASN A 132 9.55 -11.26 -0.13
N ALA A 133 9.53 -12.54 0.25
CA ALA A 133 8.92 -13.61 -0.52
C ALA A 133 7.40 -13.38 -0.74
N LEU A 134 6.69 -12.89 0.28
CA LEU A 134 5.27 -12.55 0.17
C LEU A 134 5.06 -11.36 -0.77
N VAL A 135 5.83 -10.28 -0.62
CA VAL A 135 5.73 -9.08 -1.45
C VAL A 135 5.99 -9.41 -2.92
N ARG A 136 7.10 -10.10 -3.19
CA ARG A 136 7.46 -10.55 -4.55
C ARG A 136 6.37 -11.45 -5.14
N GLY A 137 5.92 -12.42 -4.39
CA GLY A 137 4.92 -13.35 -4.89
C GLY A 137 3.56 -12.73 -5.14
N ILE A 138 3.15 -11.70 -4.38
CA ILE A 138 1.94 -10.93 -4.67
C ILE A 138 2.10 -10.17 -6.00
N SER A 139 3.24 -9.50 -6.24
CA SER A 139 3.52 -8.82 -7.51
C SER A 139 3.45 -9.81 -8.68
N GLU A 140 4.19 -10.92 -8.61
CA GLU A 140 4.21 -11.97 -9.65
C GLU A 140 2.81 -12.52 -9.97
N ILE A 141 2.03 -12.83 -8.93
CA ILE A 141 0.66 -13.33 -9.09
C ILE A 141 -0.20 -12.28 -9.80
N THR A 142 -0.17 -11.04 -9.33
CA THR A 142 -1.07 -9.99 -9.83
C THR A 142 -0.72 -9.63 -11.27
N GLU A 143 0.56 -9.47 -11.59
CA GLU A 143 1.04 -9.21 -12.95
C GLU A 143 0.62 -10.33 -13.91
N ALA A 144 0.84 -11.59 -13.55
CA ALA A 144 0.45 -12.73 -14.38
C ALA A 144 -1.06 -12.79 -14.61
N ARG A 145 -1.90 -12.40 -13.65
CA ARG A 145 -3.36 -12.38 -13.81
C ARG A 145 -3.84 -11.20 -14.63
N ILE A 146 -3.19 -10.03 -14.50
CA ILE A 146 -3.46 -8.88 -15.35
C ILE A 146 -3.12 -9.21 -16.81
N ASP A 147 -1.94 -9.76 -17.08
CA ASP A 147 -1.53 -10.17 -18.44
C ASP A 147 -2.50 -11.19 -19.06
N SER A 148 -2.95 -12.15 -18.25
CA SER A 148 -3.92 -13.16 -18.72
C SER A 148 -5.29 -12.56 -19.05
N LEU A 149 -5.75 -11.58 -18.27
CA LEU A 149 -7.08 -10.97 -18.45
C LEU A 149 -7.09 -9.87 -19.50
N PHE A 150 -5.95 -9.19 -19.68
CA PHE A 150 -5.77 -8.07 -20.62
C PHE A 150 -4.59 -8.31 -21.57
N PRO A 151 -4.67 -9.29 -22.45
CA PRO A 151 -3.57 -9.64 -23.34
C PRO A 151 -3.21 -8.46 -24.27
N GLY A 152 -1.92 -8.21 -24.41
CA GLY A 152 -1.38 -7.14 -25.27
C GLY A 152 -1.34 -5.75 -24.64
N MET A 153 -1.74 -5.58 -23.38
CA MET A 153 -1.53 -4.34 -22.63
C MET A 153 -0.08 -4.25 -22.13
N THR A 154 0.45 -3.03 -22.05
CA THR A 154 1.72 -2.78 -21.36
C THR A 154 1.42 -2.56 -19.88
N LEU A 155 2.09 -3.31 -19.01
CA LEU A 155 1.96 -3.19 -17.57
C LEU A 155 3.21 -2.54 -16.98
N GLU A 156 3.00 -1.46 -16.23
CA GLU A 156 4.01 -0.82 -15.41
C GLU A 156 3.58 -0.91 -13.94
N HIS A 157 4.51 -1.05 -13.03
CA HIS A 157 4.22 -1.02 -11.59
C HIS A 157 5.18 -0.11 -10.84
N ASP A 158 4.68 0.53 -9.80
CA ASP A 158 5.50 1.23 -8.82
C ASP A 158 6.08 0.21 -7.83
N THR A 159 7.19 0.54 -7.18
CA THR A 159 7.71 -0.26 -6.08
C THR A 159 6.65 -0.40 -4.98
N PRO A 160 6.40 -1.61 -4.47
CA PRO A 160 5.47 -1.83 -3.37
C PRO A 160 5.80 -0.97 -2.16
N CYS A 161 4.79 -0.48 -1.46
CA CYS A 161 5.00 0.39 -0.30
C CYS A 161 4.07 0.03 0.86
N ILE A 162 4.50 0.38 2.07
CA ILE A 162 3.72 0.23 3.30
C ILE A 162 3.17 1.59 3.69
N VAL A 163 1.88 1.64 4.03
CA VAL A 163 1.23 2.85 4.53
C VAL A 163 0.44 2.55 5.81
N ARG A 164 0.42 3.51 6.72
CA ARG A 164 -0.41 3.49 7.92
C ARG A 164 -1.54 4.49 7.76
N ASP A 165 -2.53 4.12 6.98
CA ASP A 165 -3.68 4.97 6.72
C ASP A 165 -4.96 4.13 6.85
N GLN A 166 -5.82 4.50 7.76
CA GLN A 166 -7.11 3.83 7.95
C GLN A 166 -8.11 4.16 6.84
N ILE A 167 -7.82 5.17 6.02
CA ILE A 167 -8.71 5.63 4.97
C ILE A 167 -8.17 5.22 3.61
N ILE A 168 -8.99 4.55 2.83
CA ILE A 168 -8.70 4.18 1.45
C ILE A 168 -9.58 5.02 0.55
N PHE A 169 -8.93 5.74 -0.37
CA PHE A 169 -9.62 6.53 -1.37
C PHE A 169 -9.70 5.75 -2.68
N GLY A 170 -10.85 5.70 -3.27
CA GLY A 170 -11.08 5.03 -4.54
C GLY A 170 -12.51 5.25 -5.01
N GLU A 171 -12.75 5.03 -6.30
CA GLU A 171 -14.06 5.18 -6.91
C GLU A 171 -14.82 3.86 -6.96
N VAL A 172 -14.13 2.84 -7.46
CA VAL A 172 -14.62 1.46 -7.50
C VAL A 172 -13.58 0.57 -6.86
N PHE A 173 -14.01 -0.31 -6.00
CA PHE A 173 -13.14 -1.32 -5.43
C PHE A 173 -13.84 -2.68 -5.31
N SER A 174 -13.07 -3.74 -5.41
CA SER A 174 -13.45 -5.08 -5.00
C SER A 174 -12.68 -5.45 -3.74
N LEU A 175 -13.32 -6.21 -2.89
CA LEU A 175 -12.77 -6.64 -1.60
C LEU A 175 -13.03 -8.13 -1.43
N ILE A 176 -12.00 -8.85 -0.98
CA ILE A 176 -12.12 -10.24 -0.58
C ILE A 176 -11.42 -10.45 0.76
N ALA A 177 -12.03 -11.24 1.64
CA ALA A 177 -11.44 -11.57 2.93
C ALA A 177 -10.30 -12.57 2.77
N LEU A 178 -9.27 -12.40 3.59
CA LEU A 178 -8.14 -13.31 3.73
C LEU A 178 -8.24 -13.96 5.11
N GLU A 179 -8.15 -15.27 5.17
CA GLU A 179 -8.14 -16.00 6.44
C GLU A 179 -7.28 -17.25 6.32
N SER A 180 -6.28 -17.34 7.20
CA SER A 180 -5.38 -18.49 7.30
C SER A 180 -4.84 -18.63 8.73
N ALA A 181 -3.94 -19.60 8.91
CA ALA A 181 -3.25 -19.78 10.18
C ALA A 181 -2.33 -18.59 10.53
N TRP A 182 -1.75 -17.94 9.50
CA TRP A 182 -0.75 -16.89 9.69
C TRP A 182 -1.25 -15.47 9.37
N CYS A 183 -2.38 -15.32 8.67
CA CYS A 183 -2.95 -14.00 8.39
C CYS A 183 -4.47 -13.99 8.43
N ARG A 184 -5.00 -12.85 8.82
CA ARG A 184 -6.42 -12.51 8.70
C ARG A 184 -6.54 -11.06 8.28
N GLY A 185 -7.40 -10.78 7.29
CA GLY A 185 -7.56 -9.43 6.78
C GLY A 185 -8.31 -9.39 5.47
N TYR A 186 -7.92 -8.46 4.61
CA TYR A 186 -8.59 -8.22 3.33
C TYR A 186 -7.58 -7.91 2.24
N MET A 187 -7.89 -8.36 1.03
CA MET A 187 -7.29 -7.86 -0.20
C MET A 187 -8.30 -6.96 -0.91
N LEU A 188 -7.84 -5.81 -1.36
CA LEU A 188 -8.62 -4.87 -2.15
C LEU A 188 -7.95 -4.65 -3.49
N LEU A 189 -8.76 -4.57 -4.55
CA LEU A 189 -8.38 -4.00 -5.83
C LEU A 189 -9.26 -2.79 -6.08
N GLN A 190 -8.67 -1.63 -6.37
CA GLN A 190 -9.39 -0.39 -6.61
C GLN A 190 -8.95 0.26 -7.92
N THR A 191 -9.90 0.93 -8.56
CA THR A 191 -9.67 1.64 -9.82
C THR A 191 -10.67 2.79 -9.97
N SER A 192 -10.59 3.49 -11.09
CA SER A 192 -11.60 4.47 -11.52
C SER A 192 -12.49 3.86 -12.59
N GLU A 193 -13.79 4.15 -12.50
CA GLU A 193 -14.82 3.58 -13.40
C GLU A 193 -14.58 3.96 -14.85
N GLN A 194 -14.49 5.25 -15.14
CA GLN A 194 -14.41 5.72 -16.52
C GLN A 194 -13.13 5.27 -17.25
N PRO A 195 -11.92 5.36 -16.67
CA PRO A 195 -10.72 4.85 -17.33
C PRO A 195 -10.79 3.35 -17.63
N LEU A 196 -11.42 2.55 -16.74
CA LEU A 196 -11.58 1.13 -17.01
C LEU A 196 -12.61 0.88 -18.13
N LEU A 197 -13.73 1.59 -18.15
CA LEU A 197 -14.71 1.55 -19.25
C LEU A 197 -14.07 1.94 -20.58
N ASP A 198 -13.28 3.00 -20.60
CA ASP A 198 -12.57 3.43 -21.79
C ASP A 198 -11.57 2.36 -22.30
N MET A 199 -10.92 1.66 -21.39
CA MET A 199 -9.99 0.59 -21.73
C MET A 199 -10.72 -0.68 -22.24
N LEU A 200 -11.84 -1.04 -21.63
CA LEU A 200 -12.68 -2.12 -22.10
C LEU A 200 -13.24 -1.86 -23.50
N GLY A 201 -13.24 -0.62 -23.91
CA GLY A 201 -13.38 -0.01 -25.23
C GLY A 201 -14.29 -0.69 -26.23
N GLY A 202 -14.88 0.09 -27.11
CA GLY A 202 -15.65 -0.43 -28.24
C GLY A 202 -17.06 -0.91 -27.88
N THR A 203 -17.81 -1.13 -28.92
CA THR A 203 -19.12 -1.74 -28.82
C THR A 203 -18.92 -3.24 -28.64
N ARG A 204 -19.54 -3.84 -27.64
CA ARG A 204 -19.55 -5.28 -27.44
C ARG A 204 -20.15 -5.99 -28.66
N ASP A 205 -19.97 -7.31 -28.72
CA ASP A 205 -20.59 -8.15 -29.78
C ASP A 205 -22.12 -7.99 -29.85
N ASP A 206 -22.75 -7.58 -28.73
CA ASP A 206 -24.19 -7.28 -28.61
C ASP A 206 -24.56 -5.84 -29.02
N GLY A 207 -23.61 -5.02 -29.45
CA GLY A 207 -23.81 -3.65 -29.89
C GLY A 207 -23.95 -2.64 -28.74
N ARG A 208 -23.77 -3.04 -27.48
CA ARG A 208 -23.90 -2.18 -26.30
C ARG A 208 -22.55 -1.54 -25.89
N ALA A 209 -22.60 -0.29 -25.49
CA ALA A 209 -21.43 0.34 -24.86
C ALA A 209 -21.15 -0.29 -23.49
N PRO A 210 -19.87 -0.42 -23.07
CA PRO A 210 -19.52 -0.89 -21.74
C PRO A 210 -20.16 -0.04 -20.65
N ASP A 211 -20.64 -0.69 -19.59
CA ASP A 211 -21.23 -0.02 -18.41
C ASP A 211 -20.61 -0.56 -17.10
N PHE A 212 -21.12 -0.09 -15.95
CA PHE A 212 -20.64 -0.52 -14.65
C PHE A 212 -20.72 -2.04 -14.42
N ARG A 213 -21.59 -2.76 -15.10
CA ARG A 213 -21.65 -4.23 -14.99
C ARG A 213 -20.40 -4.87 -15.56
N ASP A 214 -19.82 -4.26 -16.60
CA ASP A 214 -18.57 -4.73 -17.19
C ASP A 214 -17.40 -4.46 -16.28
N VAL A 215 -17.36 -3.28 -15.66
CA VAL A 215 -16.39 -2.95 -14.58
C VAL A 215 -16.50 -3.94 -13.43
N ASN A 216 -17.71 -4.21 -12.96
CA ASN A 216 -17.97 -5.16 -11.88
C ASN A 216 -17.51 -6.59 -12.26
N SER A 217 -17.81 -7.04 -13.46
CA SER A 217 -17.41 -8.36 -13.95
C SER A 217 -15.90 -8.51 -14.00
N VAL A 218 -15.22 -7.56 -14.64
CA VAL A 218 -13.75 -7.58 -14.82
C VAL A 218 -13.02 -7.46 -13.49
N LEU A 219 -13.42 -6.50 -12.63
CA LEU A 219 -12.76 -6.31 -11.34
C LEU A 219 -13.01 -7.50 -10.41
N GLY A 220 -14.22 -8.05 -10.42
CA GLY A 220 -14.56 -9.26 -9.68
C GLY A 220 -13.78 -10.48 -10.14
N GLU A 221 -13.64 -10.67 -11.47
CA GLU A 221 -12.88 -11.76 -12.06
C GLU A 221 -11.39 -11.64 -11.72
N LEU A 222 -10.78 -10.46 -11.92
CA LEU A 222 -9.39 -10.23 -11.54
C LEU A 222 -9.15 -10.52 -10.06
N THR A 223 -10.05 -10.06 -9.19
CA THR A 223 -9.97 -10.32 -7.75
C THR A 223 -10.00 -11.82 -7.45
N ASN A 224 -10.89 -12.56 -8.08
CA ASN A 224 -10.97 -14.02 -7.93
C ASN A 224 -9.72 -14.73 -8.43
N LEU A 225 -9.18 -14.32 -9.58
CA LEU A 225 -7.98 -14.92 -10.17
C LEU A 225 -6.75 -14.67 -9.28
N VAL A 226 -6.57 -13.44 -8.79
CA VAL A 226 -5.48 -13.11 -7.86
C VAL A 226 -5.66 -13.86 -6.54
N TRP A 227 -6.87 -13.85 -5.99
CA TRP A 227 -7.17 -14.58 -4.75
C TRP A 227 -6.93 -16.09 -4.88
N GLY A 228 -7.39 -16.70 -5.96
CA GLY A 228 -7.17 -18.13 -6.21
C GLY A 228 -5.69 -18.48 -6.27
N ALA A 229 -4.89 -17.68 -6.99
CA ALA A 229 -3.45 -17.88 -7.07
C ALA A 229 -2.74 -17.63 -5.72
N PHE A 230 -3.12 -16.59 -4.99
CA PHE A 230 -2.62 -16.30 -3.64
C PHE A 230 -2.91 -17.46 -2.69
N LYS A 231 -4.17 -17.94 -2.69
CA LYS A 231 -4.60 -19.07 -1.89
C LYS A 231 -3.76 -20.33 -2.17
N ASN A 232 -3.57 -20.65 -3.44
CA ASN A 232 -2.81 -21.82 -3.84
C ASN A 232 -1.33 -21.72 -3.43
N ARG A 233 -0.74 -20.53 -3.50
CA ARG A 233 0.68 -20.32 -3.18
C ARG A 233 0.96 -20.24 -1.67
N TYR A 234 0.04 -19.64 -0.91
CA TYR A 234 0.31 -19.27 0.49
C TYR A 234 -0.60 -19.93 1.53
N LEU A 235 -1.75 -20.47 1.12
CA LEU A 235 -2.73 -21.04 2.05
C LEU A 235 -2.95 -22.55 1.82
N GLY A 236 -2.04 -23.18 1.13
CA GLY A 236 -2.13 -24.44 0.42
C GLY A 236 -2.28 -25.75 1.22
N ASP A 237 -2.81 -25.75 2.43
CA ASP A 237 -3.25 -27.01 3.06
C ASP A 237 -4.63 -27.40 2.56
N ALA A 238 -4.71 -28.50 1.80
CA ALA A 238 -5.95 -29.02 1.22
C ALA A 238 -7.06 -29.27 2.26
N GLU A 239 -6.69 -29.58 3.52
CA GLU A 239 -7.65 -29.74 4.62
C GLU A 239 -8.19 -28.39 5.15
N ALA A 240 -7.37 -27.34 5.14
CA ALA A 240 -7.81 -25.99 5.49
C ALA A 240 -8.73 -25.43 4.40
N LEU A 241 -8.43 -25.71 3.14
CA LEU A 241 -9.23 -25.30 1.97
C LEU A 241 -10.65 -25.90 1.98
N ALA A 242 -10.81 -27.15 2.44
CA ALA A 242 -12.12 -27.81 2.50
C ALA A 242 -13.07 -27.21 3.56
N ARG A 243 -12.55 -26.45 4.50
CA ARG A 243 -13.32 -25.85 5.62
C ARG A 243 -13.71 -24.39 5.37
N HIS A 244 -13.19 -23.74 4.33
CA HIS A 244 -13.48 -22.34 4.07
C HIS A 244 -14.61 -22.22 3.05
N PRO A 245 -15.66 -21.45 3.35
CA PRO A 245 -16.72 -21.20 2.38
C PRO A 245 -16.13 -20.52 1.14
N VAL A 246 -16.72 -20.80 -0.02
CA VAL A 246 -16.38 -20.09 -1.27
C VAL A 246 -16.59 -18.60 -1.02
N GLN A 247 -15.51 -17.83 -1.11
CA GLN A 247 -15.58 -16.39 -0.95
C GLN A 247 -15.83 -15.75 -2.30
N VAL A 248 -16.77 -14.83 -2.33
CA VAL A 248 -17.10 -14.04 -3.51
C VAL A 248 -16.64 -12.60 -3.27
N PRO A 249 -15.92 -11.99 -4.21
CA PRO A 249 -15.53 -10.59 -4.07
C PRO A 249 -16.74 -9.68 -3.93
N LEU A 250 -16.65 -8.73 -2.99
CA LEU A 250 -17.60 -7.63 -2.90
C LEU A 250 -17.09 -6.48 -3.75
N VAL A 251 -17.86 -6.07 -4.76
CA VAL A 251 -17.54 -4.89 -5.57
C VAL A 251 -18.43 -3.73 -5.16
N VAL A 252 -17.82 -2.60 -4.87
CA VAL A 252 -18.51 -1.40 -4.39
C VAL A 252 -18.10 -0.20 -5.26
N ASN A 253 -19.11 0.52 -5.74
CA ASN A 253 -18.96 1.86 -6.29
C ASN A 253 -19.60 2.85 -5.35
N HIS A 254 -18.83 3.81 -4.85
CA HIS A 254 -19.36 4.81 -3.93
C HIS A 254 -18.89 6.23 -4.28
N LYS A 255 -19.81 7.17 -4.15
CA LYS A 255 -19.59 8.57 -4.54
C LYS A 255 -18.62 9.32 -3.64
N GLN A 256 -18.48 8.90 -2.39
CA GLN A 256 -17.57 9.53 -1.42
C GLN A 256 -16.10 9.21 -1.71
N LYS A 257 -15.84 8.15 -2.46
CA LYS A 257 -14.49 7.75 -2.89
C LYS A 257 -13.52 7.46 -1.74
N PHE A 258 -14.02 7.05 -0.59
CA PHE A 258 -13.19 6.58 0.51
C PHE A 258 -13.93 5.54 1.37
N ILE A 259 -13.17 4.68 2.00
CA ILE A 259 -13.59 3.74 3.04
C ILE A 259 -12.62 3.83 4.20
N SER A 260 -13.06 3.47 5.38
CA SER A 260 -12.21 3.42 6.58
C SER A 260 -12.17 2.00 7.11
N PHE A 261 -10.97 1.56 7.49
CA PHE A 261 -10.76 0.32 8.22
C PHE A 261 -10.51 0.64 9.69
N GLY A 262 -11.15 -0.10 10.58
CA GLY A 262 -11.04 0.11 12.02
C GLY A 262 -9.77 -0.46 12.67
N GLY A 263 -8.73 -0.77 11.91
CA GLY A 263 -7.50 -1.36 12.40
C GLY A 263 -6.28 -0.47 12.20
N ASP A 264 -5.31 -0.57 13.09
CA ASP A 264 -4.05 0.18 13.06
C ASP A 264 -2.94 -0.53 12.26
N CYS A 265 -3.28 -1.66 11.63
CA CYS A 265 -2.31 -2.44 10.88
C CYS A 265 -1.86 -1.72 9.61
N PRO A 266 -0.56 -1.71 9.31
CA PRO A 266 -0.05 -1.13 8.07
C PRO A 266 -0.63 -1.86 6.87
N GLN A 267 -0.85 -1.10 5.79
CA GLN A 267 -1.33 -1.61 4.52
C GLN A 267 -0.15 -1.84 3.58
N LEU A 268 -0.06 -3.03 3.02
CA LEU A 268 0.86 -3.32 1.93
C LEU A 268 0.21 -2.93 0.60
N CYS A 269 0.81 -1.99 -0.11
CA CYS A 269 0.22 -1.34 -1.28
C CYS A 269 1.04 -1.60 -2.54
N PHE A 270 0.34 -1.97 -3.60
CA PHE A 270 0.87 -2.15 -4.93
C PHE A 270 0.10 -1.24 -5.90
N LYS A 271 0.78 -0.67 -6.88
CA LYS A 271 0.20 0.22 -7.87
C LYS A 271 0.61 -0.23 -9.25
N TYR A 272 -0.38 -0.50 -10.06
CA TYR A 272 -0.21 -0.92 -11.44
C TYR A 272 -0.80 0.12 -12.39
N ARG A 273 -0.18 0.28 -13.55
CA ARG A 273 -0.71 1.05 -14.66
C ARG A 273 -0.74 0.17 -15.89
N MET A 274 -1.94 -0.09 -16.38
CA MET A 274 -2.13 -0.77 -17.66
C MET A 274 -2.32 0.26 -18.76
N THR A 275 -1.63 0.10 -19.87
CA THR A 275 -1.73 0.99 -21.03
C THR A 275 -1.97 0.15 -22.28
N ASP A 276 -2.98 0.51 -23.04
CA ASP A 276 -3.22 -0.02 -24.38
C ASP A 276 -2.27 0.67 -25.36
N PRO A 277 -1.28 -0.03 -25.91
CA PRO A 277 -0.30 0.58 -26.83
C PRO A 277 -0.92 1.05 -28.14
N ALA A 278 -2.08 0.51 -28.52
CA ALA A 278 -2.75 0.88 -29.77
C ALA A 278 -3.52 2.20 -29.64
N SER A 279 -4.21 2.43 -28.52
CA SER A 279 -5.01 3.63 -28.30
C SER A 279 -4.33 4.67 -27.39
N GLY A 280 -3.27 4.30 -26.66
CA GLY A 280 -2.64 5.11 -25.63
C GLY A 280 -3.50 5.31 -24.37
N ARG A 281 -4.63 4.64 -24.25
CA ARG A 281 -5.49 4.69 -23.07
C ARG A 281 -4.82 3.96 -21.92
N SER A 282 -4.94 4.51 -20.73
CA SER A 282 -4.37 3.90 -19.53
C SER A 282 -5.36 3.87 -18.38
N VAL A 283 -5.27 2.82 -17.57
CA VAL A 283 -6.01 2.69 -16.31
C VAL A 283 -5.05 2.36 -15.18
N ARG A 284 -5.32 2.93 -14.02
CA ARG A 284 -4.61 2.65 -12.79
C ARG A 284 -5.39 1.64 -11.97
N LEU A 285 -4.67 0.65 -11.45
CA LEU A 285 -5.16 -0.35 -10.54
C LEU A 285 -4.31 -0.29 -9.26
N ASP A 286 -4.92 0.03 -8.14
CA ASP A 286 -4.27 0.02 -6.84
C ASP A 286 -4.74 -1.23 -6.07
N GLN A 287 -3.78 -2.05 -5.62
CA GLN A 287 -4.03 -3.24 -4.81
C GLN A 287 -3.53 -3.00 -3.39
N ARG A 288 -4.31 -3.42 -2.42
CA ARG A 288 -3.95 -3.29 -1.00
C ARG A 288 -4.23 -4.57 -0.25
N PHE A 289 -3.29 -4.93 0.59
CA PHE A 289 -3.46 -5.96 1.60
C PHE A 289 -3.54 -5.28 2.96
N VAL A 290 -4.65 -5.48 3.64
CA VAL A 290 -4.91 -4.94 4.97
C VAL A 290 -5.06 -6.13 5.91
N PHE A 291 -4.02 -6.40 6.68
CA PHE A 291 -4.06 -7.48 7.66
C PHE A 291 -4.61 -6.98 9.00
N SER A 292 -5.35 -7.82 9.69
CA SER A 292 -5.87 -7.55 11.01
C SER A 292 -4.87 -7.93 12.10
N LEU A 293 -5.26 -7.69 13.36
CA LEU A 293 -4.49 -8.00 14.57
C LEU A 293 -4.09 -9.50 14.72
N SER A 294 -4.55 -10.38 13.83
CA SER A 294 -4.16 -11.81 13.82
C SER A 294 -2.99 -12.09 12.89
N TRP A 295 -2.27 -11.06 12.46
CA TRP A 295 -1.10 -11.21 11.64
C TRP A 295 0.03 -11.90 12.43
N SER A 296 0.52 -13.02 11.92
CA SER A 296 1.60 -13.83 12.50
C SER A 296 2.62 -14.14 11.41
N PRO A 297 3.49 -13.18 11.08
CA PRO A 297 4.45 -13.34 9.98
C PRO A 297 5.45 -14.47 10.23
N GLU A 298 5.71 -14.82 11.48
CA GLU A 298 6.53 -15.97 11.87
C GLU A 298 5.94 -17.31 11.42
N ASP A 299 4.63 -17.39 11.23
CA ASP A 299 3.92 -18.56 10.75
C ASP A 299 3.79 -18.59 9.22
N PHE A 300 4.24 -17.54 8.54
CA PHE A 300 4.22 -17.48 7.09
C PHE A 300 5.04 -18.61 6.48
N ARG A 301 4.40 -19.32 5.54
CA ARG A 301 5.03 -20.37 4.74
C ARG A 301 4.56 -20.23 3.31
N GLU A 302 5.48 -20.32 2.38
CA GLU A 302 5.16 -20.42 0.97
C GLU A 302 5.02 -21.90 0.61
N SER A 303 3.84 -22.26 0.09
CA SER A 303 3.60 -23.63 -0.40
C SER A 303 4.30 -23.78 -1.75
N VAL A 304 5.37 -24.53 -1.78
CA VAL A 304 5.97 -24.99 -3.03
C VAL A 304 5.12 -26.17 -3.50
N GLN A 305 4.15 -25.93 -4.37
CA GLN A 305 3.44 -27.00 -5.03
C GLN A 305 4.35 -27.55 -6.14
N ASP A 306 4.89 -28.72 -5.93
CA ASP A 306 5.48 -29.48 -7.03
C ASP A 306 4.34 -29.98 -7.93
N VAL A 307 4.13 -29.30 -9.03
CA VAL A 307 3.09 -29.66 -10.01
C VAL A 307 3.51 -30.82 -10.90
N GLY A 308 4.77 -31.24 -10.84
CA GLY A 308 5.29 -32.35 -11.63
C GLY A 308 4.48 -33.64 -11.51
N PRO A 309 4.17 -34.12 -10.29
CA PRO A 309 3.36 -35.32 -10.10
C PRO A 309 1.93 -35.21 -10.66
N MET A 310 1.33 -34.03 -10.61
CA MET A 310 -0.03 -33.80 -11.13
C MET A 310 -0.05 -33.73 -12.66
N VAL A 311 1.02 -33.21 -13.28
CA VAL A 311 1.19 -33.22 -14.75
C VAL A 311 1.46 -34.65 -15.23
N GLU A 312 2.32 -35.40 -14.55
CA GLU A 312 2.59 -36.81 -14.84
C GLU A 312 1.37 -37.72 -14.67
N ALA A 313 0.51 -37.40 -13.70
CA ALA A 313 -0.76 -38.10 -13.48
C ALA A 313 -1.87 -37.69 -14.48
N GLY A 314 -1.64 -36.69 -15.33
CA GLY A 314 -2.63 -36.18 -16.27
C GLY A 314 -3.78 -35.40 -15.60
N GLU A 315 -3.58 -34.94 -14.38
CA GLU A 315 -4.53 -34.12 -13.61
C GLU A 315 -4.42 -32.62 -13.94
N LEU A 316 -3.27 -32.23 -14.54
CA LEU A 316 -3.00 -30.89 -15.04
C LEU A 316 -2.44 -30.96 -16.46
N GLU A 317 -2.95 -30.14 -17.35
CA GLU A 317 -2.38 -29.90 -18.67
C GLU A 317 -1.61 -28.58 -18.64
N LEU A 318 -0.37 -28.61 -19.14
CA LEU A 318 0.41 -27.41 -19.38
C LEU A 318 -0.11 -26.75 -20.66
N PHE A 319 -0.63 -25.54 -20.56
CA PHE A 319 -1.01 -24.71 -21.69
C PHE A 319 0.20 -23.95 -22.22
#